data_e0f6cd3a81e0c2c1aa2b0f6dddd87ffe
#
_entry.id   e0f6cd3a81e0c2c1aa2b0f6dddd87ffe
#
_cell.length_a   1.000
_cell.length_b   1.000
_cell.length_c   1.000
_cell.angle_alpha   90.00
_cell.angle_beta   90.00
_cell.angle_gamma   90.00
#
_symmetry.space_group_name_H-M   'P 1'
#
loop_
_entity.id
_entity.type
_entity.pdbx_description
1 polymer ?
#
loop_
_entity_poly.entity_id
_entity_poly.type
_entity_poly.pdbx_seq_one_letter_code
_entity_poly.pdbx_strand_id
1 'polypeptide(L)'
;MPKIANSGDGSGLMRTPEVAGKIVTAVKQAVSVPVTVKCRLGWDKGSINVLDFTKRMEDCGADMITVHGRTRSMLYSGTADWEMIRKVKAQCRVPVIANGDIVDGPSAVRCLHWTGADGLMIGRATFGDPWVFTEVRAALKGEPVPPRPPLAARVDTA
;
A
#
# COMPACT_ATOMS: atom_id res chain seq x y z
N MET A 1 0.08 3.73 -14.38
CA MET A 1 0.01 3.99 -15.85
C MET A 1 1.09 5.01 -16.21
N PRO A 2 2.00 4.72 -17.17
CA PRO A 2 3.10 5.64 -17.52
C PRO A 2 2.62 7.02 -17.95
N LYS A 3 1.52 7.09 -18.70
CA LYS A 3 0.95 8.37 -19.19
C LYS A 3 0.61 9.33 -18.04
N ILE A 4 -0.05 8.84 -16.99
CA ILE A 4 -0.44 9.64 -15.81
C ILE A 4 0.79 10.06 -15.01
N ALA A 5 1.68 9.12 -14.69
CA ALA A 5 2.84 9.43 -13.87
C ALA A 5 3.85 10.36 -14.58
N ASN A 6 3.94 10.30 -15.91
CA ASN A 6 4.82 11.17 -16.69
C ASN A 6 4.27 12.60 -16.85
N SER A 7 2.94 12.79 -16.73
CA SER A 7 2.34 14.15 -16.70
C SER A 7 2.48 14.84 -15.33
N GLY A 8 3.07 14.17 -14.34
CA GLY A 8 3.25 14.72 -12.99
C GLY A 8 2.19 14.29 -11.98
N ASP A 9 1.17 13.54 -12.42
CA ASP A 9 0.07 13.07 -11.59
C ASP A 9 0.34 11.71 -10.95
N GLY A 10 -0.53 11.29 -10.02
CA GLY A 10 -0.40 10.01 -9.33
C GLY A 10 0.97 9.87 -8.66
N SER A 11 1.74 8.81 -8.97
CA SER A 11 3.09 8.63 -8.42
C SER A 11 4.11 9.69 -8.88
N GLY A 12 3.80 10.48 -9.91
CA GLY A 12 4.59 11.63 -10.32
C GLY A 12 4.67 12.71 -9.23
N LEU A 13 3.61 12.86 -8.43
CA LEU A 13 3.54 13.79 -7.29
C LEU A 13 4.60 13.53 -6.21
N MET A 14 5.20 12.34 -6.15
CA MET A 14 6.34 12.11 -5.26
C MET A 14 7.57 12.95 -5.62
N ARG A 15 7.66 13.46 -6.84
CA ARG A 15 8.72 14.39 -7.28
C ARG A 15 8.44 15.83 -6.86
N THR A 16 7.20 16.14 -6.49
CA THR A 16 6.72 17.45 -6.06
C THR A 16 5.90 17.33 -4.76
N PRO A 17 6.52 16.96 -3.63
CA PRO A 17 5.82 16.70 -2.36
C PRO A 17 5.01 17.89 -1.86
N GLU A 18 5.41 19.11 -2.20
CA GLU A 18 4.70 20.34 -1.86
C GLU A 18 3.34 20.42 -2.53
N VAL A 19 3.26 20.03 -3.80
CA VAL A 19 2.00 19.98 -4.55
C VAL A 19 1.09 18.89 -3.99
N ALA A 20 1.65 17.70 -3.73
CA ALA A 20 0.92 16.61 -3.08
C ALA A 20 0.31 17.04 -1.73
N GLY A 21 1.09 17.72 -0.90
CA GLY A 21 0.61 18.26 0.38
C GLY A 21 -0.54 19.26 0.23
N LYS A 22 -0.42 20.20 -0.70
CA LYS A 22 -1.51 21.15 -0.99
C LYS A 22 -2.80 20.44 -1.43
N ILE A 23 -2.70 19.39 -2.24
CA ILE A 23 -3.85 18.57 -2.65
C ILE A 23 -4.50 17.90 -1.43
N VAL A 24 -3.69 17.24 -0.57
CA VAL A 24 -4.22 16.59 0.64
C VAL A 24 -4.92 17.59 1.54
N THR A 25 -4.32 18.76 1.80
CA THR A 25 -4.91 19.82 2.62
C THR A 25 -6.24 20.30 2.02
N ALA A 26 -6.27 20.58 0.72
CA ALA A 26 -7.49 21.06 0.06
C ALA A 26 -8.62 20.01 0.11
N VAL A 27 -8.31 18.74 -0.11
CA VAL A 27 -9.29 17.66 0.00
C VAL A 27 -9.77 17.52 1.44
N LYS A 28 -8.86 17.54 2.41
CA LYS A 28 -9.21 17.42 3.84
C LYS A 28 -10.14 18.53 4.31
N GLN A 29 -9.94 19.74 3.80
CA GLN A 29 -10.83 20.88 4.12
C GLN A 29 -12.21 20.79 3.46
N ALA A 30 -12.31 20.07 2.33
CA ALA A 30 -13.54 19.97 1.54
C ALA A 30 -14.46 18.82 1.98
N VAL A 31 -13.98 17.87 2.79
CA VAL A 31 -14.74 16.67 3.15
C VAL A 31 -14.69 16.40 4.66
N SER A 32 -15.75 15.74 5.18
CA SER A 32 -15.83 15.29 6.57
C SER A 32 -15.40 13.81 6.75
N VAL A 33 -15.16 13.08 5.67
CA VAL A 33 -14.71 11.69 5.70
C VAL A 33 -13.19 11.60 5.81
N PRO A 34 -12.64 10.46 6.27
CA PRO A 34 -11.20 10.27 6.30
C PRO A 34 -10.55 10.40 4.91
N VAL A 35 -9.43 11.14 4.86
CA VAL A 35 -8.61 11.30 3.66
C VAL A 35 -7.38 10.42 3.76
N THR A 36 -7.19 9.51 2.82
CA THR A 36 -6.07 8.57 2.83
C THR A 36 -5.15 8.77 1.64
N VAL A 37 -3.86 8.54 1.86
CA VAL A 37 -2.83 8.69 0.83
C VAL A 37 -2.21 7.35 0.50
N LYS A 38 -2.12 7.00 -0.79
CA LYS A 38 -1.34 5.86 -1.24
C LYS A 38 -0.14 6.34 -2.04
N CYS A 39 1.05 5.86 -1.66
CA CYS A 39 2.31 6.25 -2.30
C CYS A 39 3.21 5.04 -2.59
N ARG A 40 4.34 5.32 -3.23
CA ARG A 40 5.47 4.40 -3.44
C ARG A 40 6.69 4.86 -2.62
N LEU A 41 7.86 4.22 -2.79
CA LEU A 41 9.10 4.63 -2.10
C LEU A 41 9.71 5.91 -2.68
N GLY A 42 9.37 6.26 -3.90
CA GLY A 42 9.91 7.37 -4.66
C GLY A 42 9.72 7.13 -6.15
N TRP A 43 10.32 8.00 -6.97
CA TRP A 43 10.27 7.87 -8.43
C TRP A 43 11.13 6.72 -8.93
N ASP A 44 12.41 6.70 -8.52
CA ASP A 44 13.40 5.66 -8.83
C ASP A 44 14.33 5.43 -7.63
N LYS A 45 15.33 4.55 -7.81
CA LYS A 45 16.28 4.20 -6.74
C LYS A 45 17.13 5.37 -6.27
N GLY A 46 17.39 6.36 -7.13
CA GLY A 46 18.17 7.55 -6.80
C GLY A 46 17.35 8.66 -6.13
N SER A 47 16.02 8.54 -6.11
CA SER A 47 15.10 9.54 -5.59
C SER A 47 14.06 8.96 -4.62
N ILE A 48 14.51 8.04 -3.75
CA ILE A 48 13.67 7.52 -2.66
C ILE A 48 13.47 8.63 -1.63
N ASN A 49 12.21 9.03 -1.42
CA ASN A 49 11.83 10.11 -0.51
C ASN A 49 10.61 9.78 0.35
N VAL A 50 10.23 8.50 0.45
CA VAL A 50 9.00 8.08 1.14
C VAL A 50 8.92 8.54 2.58
N LEU A 51 10.04 8.63 3.31
CA LEU A 51 10.04 9.06 4.71
C LEU A 51 9.58 10.52 4.83
N ASP A 52 10.22 11.43 4.13
CA ASP A 52 9.85 12.84 4.14
C ASP A 52 8.46 13.07 3.52
N PHE A 53 8.15 12.30 2.45
CA PHE A 53 6.86 12.37 1.78
C PHE A 53 5.72 11.99 2.73
N THR A 54 5.81 10.85 3.42
CA THR A 54 4.74 10.38 4.32
C THR A 54 4.58 11.29 5.52
N LYS A 55 5.67 11.80 6.07
CA LYS A 55 5.60 12.80 7.15
C LYS A 55 4.86 14.06 6.71
N ARG A 56 5.18 14.57 5.54
CA ARG A 56 4.48 15.72 4.95
C ARG A 56 2.99 15.44 4.73
N MET A 57 2.62 14.25 4.21
CA MET A 57 1.21 13.90 3.99
C MET A 57 0.44 13.84 5.32
N GLU A 58 1.04 13.28 6.37
CA GLU A 58 0.48 13.29 7.72
C GLU A 58 0.27 14.73 8.23
N ASP A 59 1.29 15.59 8.12
CA ASP A 59 1.21 16.99 8.56
C ASP A 59 0.19 17.82 7.74
N CYS A 60 -0.10 17.40 6.50
CA CYS A 60 -1.15 17.99 5.65
C CYS A 60 -2.56 17.44 5.94
N GLY A 61 -2.72 16.51 6.87
CA GLY A 61 -4.01 16.00 7.34
C GLY A 61 -4.45 14.66 6.75
N ALA A 62 -3.52 13.86 6.21
CA ALA A 62 -3.84 12.47 5.84
C ALA A 62 -4.18 11.66 7.11
N ASP A 63 -5.30 10.94 7.08
CA ASP A 63 -5.78 10.11 8.20
C ASP A 63 -5.20 8.69 8.17
N MET A 64 -4.67 8.23 7.04
CA MET A 64 -4.03 6.92 6.87
C MET A 64 -3.09 6.97 5.66
N ILE A 65 -2.00 6.22 5.71
CA ILE A 65 -1.02 6.16 4.62
C ILE A 65 -0.81 4.70 4.20
N THR A 66 -0.94 4.43 2.89
CA THR A 66 -0.60 3.14 2.30
C THR A 66 0.70 3.26 1.52
N VAL A 67 1.67 2.40 1.82
CA VAL A 67 2.99 2.42 1.17
C VAL A 67 3.20 1.15 0.36
N HIS A 68 3.42 1.30 -0.95
CA HIS A 68 3.93 0.21 -1.78
C HIS A 68 5.45 0.18 -1.70
N GLY A 69 6.03 -0.92 -1.23
CA GLY A 69 7.47 -1.11 -1.02
C GLY A 69 8.32 -1.16 -2.29
N ARG A 70 7.93 -0.45 -3.35
CA ARG A 70 8.67 -0.29 -4.61
C ARG A 70 8.68 1.14 -5.08
N THR A 71 9.71 1.55 -5.81
CA THR A 71 9.69 2.82 -6.54
C THR A 71 8.77 2.75 -7.75
N ARG A 72 8.48 3.93 -8.35
CA ARG A 72 7.68 3.97 -9.59
C ARG A 72 8.39 3.26 -10.74
N SER A 73 9.69 3.45 -10.90
CA SER A 73 10.47 2.86 -12.00
C SER A 73 10.56 1.33 -11.91
N MET A 74 10.51 0.75 -10.72
CA MET A 74 10.50 -0.70 -10.53
C MET A 74 9.23 -1.36 -11.07
N LEU A 75 8.13 -0.65 -11.17
CA LEU A 75 6.79 -1.21 -11.49
C LEU A 75 6.45 -2.39 -10.57
N TYR A 76 6.71 -3.62 -11.03
CA TYR A 76 6.53 -4.87 -10.29
C TYR A 76 7.80 -5.73 -10.23
N SER A 77 8.92 -5.24 -10.75
CA SER A 77 10.19 -5.96 -10.73
C SER A 77 10.82 -5.98 -9.33
N GLY A 78 11.70 -6.94 -9.09
CA GLY A 78 12.37 -7.12 -7.81
C GLY A 78 11.40 -7.47 -6.68
N THR A 79 11.81 -7.21 -5.45
CA THR A 79 11.03 -7.43 -4.22
C THR A 79 10.58 -6.12 -3.60
N ALA A 80 9.44 -6.13 -2.91
CA ALA A 80 8.99 -4.99 -2.11
C ALA A 80 9.90 -4.82 -0.88
N ASP A 81 10.36 -3.61 -0.66
CA ASP A 81 11.17 -3.26 0.51
C ASP A 81 10.25 -3.04 1.73
N TRP A 82 10.04 -4.10 2.50
CA TRP A 82 9.28 -4.06 3.74
C TRP A 82 10.02 -3.32 4.86
N GLU A 83 11.35 -3.27 4.81
CA GLU A 83 12.14 -2.51 5.77
C GLU A 83 11.86 -1.01 5.67
N MET A 84 11.72 -0.50 4.45
CA MET A 84 11.35 0.90 4.26
C MET A 84 9.92 1.18 4.77
N ILE A 85 8.98 0.23 4.60
CA ILE A 85 7.63 0.34 5.19
C ILE A 85 7.71 0.37 6.73
N ARG A 86 8.55 -0.47 7.32
CA ARG A 86 8.81 -0.46 8.77
C ARG A 86 9.29 0.90 9.27
N LYS A 87 10.21 1.52 8.55
CA LYS A 87 10.72 2.87 8.87
C LYS A 87 9.62 3.93 8.78
N VAL A 88 8.75 3.86 7.76
CA VAL A 88 7.57 4.74 7.65
C VAL A 88 6.65 4.54 8.86
N LYS A 89 6.34 3.29 9.22
CA LYS A 89 5.49 2.99 10.38
C LYS A 89 6.07 3.54 11.67
N ALA A 90 7.37 3.46 11.85
CA ALA A 90 8.05 3.93 13.07
C ALA A 90 7.95 5.46 13.26
N GLN A 91 7.79 6.23 12.19
CA GLN A 91 7.72 7.70 12.27
C GLN A 91 6.31 8.28 12.18
N CYS A 92 5.36 7.56 11.54
CA CYS A 92 3.99 8.04 11.36
C CYS A 92 3.14 7.76 12.60
N ARG A 93 2.31 8.73 12.98
CA ARG A 93 1.30 8.60 14.05
C ARG A 93 -0.03 8.06 13.54
N VAL A 94 -0.32 8.32 12.25
CA VAL A 94 -1.50 7.78 11.57
C VAL A 94 -1.30 6.31 11.19
N PRO A 95 -2.37 5.53 11.00
CA PRO A 95 -2.28 4.16 10.53
C PRO A 95 -1.50 4.04 9.23
N VAL A 96 -0.61 3.03 9.16
CA VAL A 96 0.18 2.70 7.97
C VAL A 96 -0.22 1.32 7.44
N ILE A 97 -0.55 1.26 6.15
CA ILE A 97 -0.93 0.04 5.44
C ILE A 97 0.23 -0.41 4.56
N ALA A 98 0.70 -1.64 4.77
CA ALA A 98 1.76 -2.23 3.96
C ALA A 98 1.20 -2.83 2.66
N ASN A 99 1.88 -2.55 1.54
CA ASN A 99 1.54 -3.06 0.22
C ASN A 99 2.78 -3.55 -0.52
N GLY A 100 2.64 -4.66 -1.22
CA GLY A 100 3.66 -5.29 -2.07
C GLY A 100 4.06 -6.66 -1.60
N ASP A 101 4.05 -7.63 -2.53
CA ASP A 101 4.46 -9.03 -2.38
C ASP A 101 3.70 -9.82 -1.28
N ILE A 102 2.47 -9.42 -1.03
CA ILE A 102 1.52 -10.16 -0.20
C ILE A 102 0.69 -10.99 -1.15
N VAL A 103 0.91 -12.31 -1.13
CA VAL A 103 0.34 -13.24 -2.13
C VAL A 103 -0.50 -14.37 -1.50
N ASP A 104 -0.35 -14.59 -0.19
CA ASP A 104 -0.98 -15.66 0.58
C ASP A 104 -1.01 -15.32 2.07
N GLY A 105 -1.61 -16.20 2.88
CA GLY A 105 -1.64 -16.07 4.33
C GLY A 105 -0.25 -15.96 4.98
N PRO A 106 0.69 -16.88 4.68
CA PRO A 106 2.04 -16.82 5.22
C PRO A 106 2.79 -15.52 4.91
N SER A 107 2.70 -14.99 3.68
CA SER A 107 3.34 -13.72 3.33
C SER A 107 2.68 -12.53 4.02
N ALA A 108 1.36 -12.58 4.24
CA ALA A 108 0.64 -11.57 4.99
C ALA A 108 1.10 -11.50 6.45
N VAL A 109 1.20 -12.65 7.11
CA VAL A 109 1.68 -12.75 8.51
C VAL A 109 3.12 -12.23 8.61
N ARG A 110 4.02 -12.66 7.71
CA ARG A 110 5.41 -12.17 7.70
C ARG A 110 5.49 -10.66 7.46
N CYS A 111 4.73 -10.14 6.49
CA CYS A 111 4.73 -8.72 6.18
C CYS A 111 4.27 -7.89 7.38
N LEU A 112 3.17 -8.26 8.01
CA LEU A 112 2.62 -7.54 9.16
C LEU A 112 3.59 -7.58 10.35
N HIS A 113 4.13 -8.76 10.64
CA HIS A 113 5.11 -8.94 11.72
C HIS A 113 6.40 -8.13 11.49
N TRP A 114 6.92 -8.16 10.26
CA TRP A 114 8.17 -7.46 9.93
C TRP A 114 8.01 -5.94 9.92
N THR A 115 6.92 -5.45 9.33
CA THR A 115 6.72 -4.00 9.15
C THR A 115 6.13 -3.31 10.37
N GLY A 116 5.40 -4.04 11.24
CA GLY A 116 4.58 -3.47 12.30
C GLY A 116 3.43 -2.60 11.78
N ALA A 117 3.08 -2.72 10.49
CA ALA A 117 1.99 -1.96 9.89
C ALA A 117 0.64 -2.27 10.54
N ASP A 118 -0.31 -1.33 10.46
CA ASP A 118 -1.65 -1.48 11.06
C ASP A 118 -2.60 -2.30 10.18
N GLY A 119 -2.22 -2.54 8.92
CA GLY A 119 -2.98 -3.34 7.99
C GLY A 119 -2.21 -3.64 6.70
N LEU A 120 -2.85 -4.40 5.82
CA LEU A 120 -2.27 -4.89 4.58
C LEU A 120 -3.15 -4.51 3.39
N MET A 121 -2.51 -4.17 2.26
CA MET A 121 -3.19 -4.02 0.97
C MET A 121 -2.69 -5.09 0.01
N ILE A 122 -3.60 -5.94 -0.45
CA ILE A 122 -3.31 -7.01 -1.40
C ILE A 122 -3.64 -6.50 -2.81
N GLY A 123 -2.75 -6.72 -3.76
CA GLY A 123 -2.93 -6.34 -5.16
C GLY A 123 -3.03 -7.55 -6.08
N ARG A 124 -2.00 -7.85 -6.83
CA ARG A 124 -1.97 -8.87 -7.90
C ARG A 124 -2.50 -10.25 -7.49
N ALA A 125 -2.34 -10.65 -6.23
CA ALA A 125 -2.84 -11.94 -5.73
C ALA A 125 -4.38 -12.05 -5.73
N THR A 126 -5.09 -10.93 -5.90
CA THR A 126 -6.56 -10.95 -6.01
C THR A 126 -7.05 -11.27 -7.43
N PHE A 127 -6.16 -11.26 -8.43
CA PHE A 127 -6.55 -11.52 -9.82
C PHE A 127 -6.97 -12.98 -9.97
N GLY A 128 -8.25 -13.20 -10.25
CA GLY A 128 -8.86 -14.51 -10.34
C GLY A 128 -8.91 -15.30 -9.02
N ASP A 129 -8.61 -14.65 -7.89
CA ASP A 129 -8.58 -15.27 -6.56
C ASP A 129 -9.07 -14.33 -5.45
N PRO A 130 -10.37 -14.02 -5.39
CA PRO A 130 -10.92 -13.20 -4.31
C PRO A 130 -10.85 -13.90 -2.93
N TRP A 131 -10.68 -15.21 -2.89
CA TRP A 131 -10.59 -16.00 -1.64
C TRP A 131 -9.28 -15.76 -0.88
N VAL A 132 -8.28 -15.13 -1.50
CA VAL A 132 -7.03 -14.73 -0.82
C VAL A 132 -7.31 -13.89 0.42
N PHE A 133 -8.38 -13.08 0.45
CA PHE A 133 -8.74 -12.31 1.64
C PHE A 133 -9.20 -13.19 2.80
N THR A 134 -9.94 -14.27 2.51
CA THR A 134 -10.36 -15.24 3.53
C THR A 134 -9.17 -16.01 4.08
N GLU A 135 -8.27 -16.45 3.20
CA GLU A 135 -7.02 -17.11 3.57
C GLU A 135 -6.17 -16.21 4.47
N VAL A 136 -5.91 -14.98 4.03
CA VAL A 136 -5.09 -14.03 4.78
C VAL A 136 -5.72 -13.72 6.15
N ARG A 137 -7.04 -13.52 6.21
CA ARG A 137 -7.73 -13.26 7.48
C ARG A 137 -7.62 -14.42 8.45
N ALA A 138 -7.77 -15.67 7.99
CA ALA A 138 -7.59 -16.85 8.81
C ALA A 138 -6.14 -16.95 9.33
N ALA A 139 -5.17 -16.79 8.44
CA ALA A 139 -3.75 -16.84 8.79
C ALA A 139 -3.37 -15.78 9.83
N LEU A 140 -3.86 -14.55 9.71
CA LEU A 140 -3.59 -13.47 10.68
C LEU A 140 -4.22 -13.72 12.05
N LYS A 141 -5.29 -14.52 12.12
CA LYS A 141 -5.93 -14.93 13.37
C LYS A 141 -5.35 -16.21 13.98
N GLY A 142 -4.45 -16.90 13.25
CA GLY A 142 -3.98 -18.24 13.63
C GLY A 142 -5.06 -19.33 13.49
N GLU A 143 -6.09 -19.09 12.68
CA GLU A 143 -7.17 -20.02 12.41
C GLU A 143 -6.80 -20.95 11.23
N PRO A 144 -7.40 -22.16 11.14
CA PRO A 144 -7.24 -23.01 9.97
C PRO A 144 -7.70 -22.28 8.69
N VAL A 145 -6.87 -22.34 7.66
CA VAL A 145 -7.22 -21.74 6.37
C VAL A 145 -8.33 -22.57 5.70
N PRO A 146 -9.49 -21.98 5.40
CA PRO A 146 -10.56 -22.70 4.70
C PRO A 146 -10.10 -23.19 3.32
N PRO A 147 -10.54 -24.37 2.88
CA PRO A 147 -10.25 -24.83 1.53
C PRO A 147 -10.82 -23.87 0.49
N ARG A 148 -10.09 -23.67 -0.60
CA ARG A 148 -10.60 -22.90 -1.73
C ARG A 148 -11.82 -23.59 -2.36
N PRO A 149 -12.82 -22.82 -2.85
CA PRO A 149 -13.94 -23.40 -3.55
C PRO A 149 -13.52 -24.27 -4.74
N PRO A 150 -14.24 -25.33 -5.07
CA PRO A 150 -13.96 -26.15 -6.24
C PRO A 150 -14.03 -25.31 -7.53
N LEU A 151 -13.33 -25.76 -8.58
CA LEU A 151 -13.18 -24.99 -9.82
C LEU A 151 -14.52 -24.52 -10.42
N ALA A 152 -15.54 -25.38 -10.41
CA ALA A 152 -16.87 -25.03 -10.90
C ALA A 152 -17.44 -23.80 -10.19
N ALA A 153 -17.43 -23.78 -8.85
CA ALA A 153 -17.92 -22.65 -8.08
C ALA A 153 -17.07 -21.37 -8.26
N ARG A 154 -15.79 -21.53 -8.64
CA ARG A 154 -14.89 -20.39 -8.94
C ARG A 154 -15.18 -19.76 -10.29
N VAL A 155 -15.62 -20.55 -11.28
CA VAL A 155 -16.03 -20.05 -12.60
C VAL A 155 -17.34 -19.29 -12.51
N ASP A 156 -18.28 -19.75 -11.69
CA ASP A 156 -19.60 -19.11 -11.52
C ASP A 156 -19.50 -17.74 -10.78
N THR A 157 -18.36 -17.43 -10.18
CA THR A 157 -18.13 -16.18 -9.41
C THR A 157 -17.33 -15.14 -10.20
N ALA A 158 -16.82 -15.51 -11.36
CA ALA A 158 -16.03 -14.64 -12.23
C ALA A 158 -16.91 -13.92 -13.24
#